data_3e54fd2425ac8b1436fc4c039b4fe4e6
#
_entry.id   3e54fd2425ac8b1436fc4c039b4fe4e6
#
_cell.length_a   1.000
_cell.length_b   1.000
_cell.length_c   1.000
_cell.angle_alpha   90.00
_cell.angle_beta   90.00
_cell.angle_gamma   90.00
#
_symmetry.space_group_name_H-M   'P 1'
#
loop_
_entity.id
_entity.type
_entity.pdbx_description
1 polymer ?
#
loop_
_entity_poly.entity_id
_entity_poly.type
_entity_poly.pdbx_seq_one_letter_code
_entity_poly.pdbx_strand_id
1 'polypeptide(L)'
;MEQTQAYDFFAVIPHRTRWYHRDKAGVVRNAGVLDSSYKIPGGGLISSADDMARFEAAILADRLIKRATRELMWTVPQPTEGKPSHYALGWFVAEKFGLRTVGHTGGQQGTDTAFLIVPDRRAGVVVLANLDSVNTNRLAEEILKIVLNLHEAAPKN
;
A
#
# COMPACT_ATOMS: atom_id res chain seq x y z
N MET A 1 -16.09 4.27 0.75
CA MET A 1 -15.50 3.21 -0.08
C MET A 1 -16.66 2.42 -0.68
N GLU A 2 -16.85 2.54 -1.97
CA GLU A 2 -18.04 2.01 -2.64
C GLU A 2 -17.72 0.80 -3.54
N GLN A 3 -16.44 0.64 -3.87
CA GLN A 3 -15.94 -0.42 -4.75
C GLN A 3 -15.04 -1.42 -4.02
N THR A 4 -14.87 -1.24 -2.71
CA THR A 4 -14.08 -2.15 -1.88
C THR A 4 -14.96 -3.26 -1.34
N GLN A 5 -14.56 -4.49 -1.61
CA GLN A 5 -15.30 -5.68 -1.17
C GLN A 5 -14.38 -6.88 -0.95
N ALA A 6 -14.89 -7.89 -0.27
CA ALA A 6 -14.23 -9.18 -0.23
C ALA A 6 -14.17 -9.78 -1.63
N TYR A 7 -13.03 -10.41 -1.96
CA TYR A 7 -12.89 -11.13 -3.21
C TYR A 7 -13.81 -12.35 -3.20
N ASP A 8 -14.62 -12.46 -4.23
CA ASP A 8 -15.40 -13.66 -4.53
C ASP A 8 -14.94 -14.20 -5.89
N PHE A 9 -14.45 -15.43 -5.87
CA PHE A 9 -13.93 -16.09 -7.08
C PHE A 9 -15.00 -16.29 -8.14
N PHE A 10 -16.24 -16.57 -7.73
CA PHE A 10 -17.36 -16.90 -8.61
C PHE A 10 -18.17 -15.66 -9.03
N ALA A 11 -18.01 -14.55 -8.33
CA ALA A 11 -18.79 -13.35 -8.62
C ALA A 11 -18.30 -12.63 -9.88
N VAL A 12 -19.23 -12.09 -10.63
CA VAL A 12 -18.94 -11.14 -11.71
C VAL A 12 -18.77 -9.77 -11.09
N ILE A 13 -17.51 -9.32 -10.96
CA ILE A 13 -17.18 -8.04 -10.38
C ILE A 13 -16.95 -7.03 -11.50
N PRO A 14 -17.81 -6.00 -11.63
CA PRO A 14 -17.66 -4.97 -12.67
C PRO A 14 -16.29 -4.29 -12.58
N HIS A 15 -15.70 -4.01 -13.73
CA HIS A 15 -14.42 -3.31 -13.87
C HIS A 15 -13.23 -4.00 -13.18
N ARG A 16 -13.36 -5.26 -12.78
CA ARG A 16 -12.21 -6.02 -12.24
C ARG A 16 -11.14 -6.15 -13.30
N THR A 17 -9.90 -5.74 -12.96
CA THR A 17 -8.76 -5.88 -13.86
C THR A 17 -8.37 -7.34 -14.02
N ARG A 18 -7.73 -7.67 -15.15
CA ARG A 18 -7.00 -8.93 -15.30
C ARG A 18 -5.64 -8.78 -14.65
N TRP A 19 -5.03 -9.92 -14.29
CA TRP A 19 -3.73 -10.00 -13.66
C TRP A 19 -2.69 -10.47 -14.67
N TYR A 20 -1.49 -9.93 -14.56
CA TYR A 20 -0.40 -10.18 -15.48
C TYR A 20 0.89 -10.51 -14.72
N HIS A 21 1.78 -11.24 -15.38
CA HIS A 21 3.14 -11.47 -14.94
C HIS A 21 4.09 -11.31 -16.12
N ARG A 22 5.39 -11.18 -15.84
CA ARG A 22 6.43 -11.30 -16.87
C ARG A 22 6.97 -12.70 -16.88
N ASP A 23 7.04 -13.29 -18.08
CA ASP A 23 7.71 -14.58 -18.26
C ASP A 23 9.25 -14.41 -18.16
N LYS A 24 9.99 -15.52 -18.27
CA LYS A 24 11.46 -15.51 -18.19
C LYS A 24 12.13 -14.67 -19.28
N ALA A 25 11.44 -14.42 -20.38
CA ALA A 25 11.91 -13.55 -21.47
C ALA A 25 11.50 -12.08 -21.28
N GLY A 26 10.83 -11.74 -20.16
CA GLY A 26 10.34 -10.40 -19.87
C GLY A 26 9.03 -10.04 -20.56
N VAL A 27 8.41 -10.96 -21.29
CA VAL A 27 7.15 -10.74 -22.01
C VAL A 27 5.98 -10.79 -21.03
N VAL A 28 5.08 -9.80 -21.12
CA VAL A 28 3.87 -9.76 -20.30
C VAL A 28 2.89 -10.84 -20.75
N ARG A 29 2.45 -11.66 -19.81
CA ARG A 29 1.50 -12.75 -19.98
C ARG A 29 0.34 -12.61 -19.00
N ASN A 30 -0.80 -13.24 -19.30
CA ASN A 30 -1.85 -13.38 -18.32
C ASN A 30 -1.34 -14.21 -17.12
N ALA A 31 -1.55 -13.74 -15.93
CA ALA A 31 -1.31 -14.54 -14.73
C ALA A 31 -2.36 -15.66 -14.62
N GLY A 32 -1.97 -16.73 -13.95
CA GLY A 32 -2.91 -17.79 -13.61
C GLY A 32 -4.02 -17.28 -12.70
N VAL A 33 -5.15 -17.94 -12.72
CA VAL A 33 -6.27 -17.62 -11.84
C VAL A 33 -5.96 -18.06 -10.41
N LEU A 34 -6.06 -17.13 -9.46
CA LEU A 34 -5.86 -17.40 -8.05
C LEU A 34 -7.16 -17.11 -7.30
N ASP A 35 -7.68 -18.11 -6.61
CA ASP A 35 -8.75 -17.88 -5.64
C ASP A 35 -8.17 -17.31 -4.34
N SER A 36 -8.53 -16.09 -4.01
CA SER A 36 -8.12 -15.40 -2.79
C SER A 36 -9.29 -15.23 -1.80
N SER A 37 -10.44 -15.82 -2.06
CA SER A 37 -11.64 -15.69 -1.22
C SER A 37 -11.47 -16.25 0.20
N TYR A 38 -10.55 -17.19 0.38
CA TYR A 38 -10.27 -17.81 1.69
C TYR A 38 -9.34 -16.99 2.60
N LYS A 39 -8.66 -15.96 2.08
CA LYS A 39 -7.64 -15.22 2.82
C LYS A 39 -7.96 -13.72 2.95
N ILE A 40 -9.21 -13.37 3.21
CA ILE A 40 -9.70 -11.99 3.26
C ILE A 40 -8.78 -11.06 4.08
N PRO A 41 -8.35 -11.41 5.31
CA PRO A 41 -7.48 -10.52 6.10
C PRO A 41 -6.07 -10.33 5.51
N GLY A 42 -5.58 -11.31 4.76
CA GLY A 42 -4.20 -11.34 4.24
C GLY A 42 -4.08 -11.04 2.75
N GLY A 43 -5.11 -10.50 2.11
CA GLY A 43 -5.04 -10.16 0.68
C GLY A 43 -6.25 -10.59 -0.15
N GLY A 44 -7.36 -10.90 0.49
CA GLY A 44 -8.63 -11.26 -0.15
C GLY A 44 -9.61 -10.08 -0.30
N LEU A 45 -9.12 -8.84 -0.33
CA LEU A 45 -9.94 -7.67 -0.64
C LEU A 45 -9.62 -7.15 -2.04
N ILE A 46 -10.65 -6.65 -2.71
CA ILE A 46 -10.53 -5.89 -3.95
C ILE A 46 -10.89 -4.43 -3.65
N SER A 47 -10.14 -3.51 -4.22
CA SER A 47 -10.38 -2.09 -4.07
C SER A 47 -9.99 -1.32 -5.34
N SER A 48 -10.38 -0.06 -5.40
CA SER A 48 -9.90 0.92 -6.37
C SER A 48 -8.94 1.92 -5.70
N ALA A 49 -8.11 2.60 -6.49
CA ALA A 49 -7.22 3.64 -5.98
C ALA A 49 -8.03 4.78 -5.31
N ASP A 50 -9.18 5.14 -5.87
CA ASP A 50 -10.08 6.15 -5.28
C ASP A 50 -10.58 5.75 -3.90
N ASP A 51 -10.98 4.49 -3.72
CA ASP A 51 -11.44 4.00 -2.43
C ASP A 51 -10.31 3.97 -1.40
N MET A 52 -9.12 3.57 -1.82
CA MET A 52 -7.95 3.60 -0.96
C MET A 52 -7.54 5.02 -0.57
N ALA A 53 -7.65 6.00 -1.48
CA ALA A 53 -7.43 7.41 -1.16
C ALA A 53 -8.50 7.95 -0.18
N ARG A 54 -9.76 7.54 -0.33
CA ARG A 54 -10.82 7.86 0.65
C ARG A 54 -10.55 7.24 2.02
N PHE A 55 -10.04 6.02 2.05
CA PHE A 55 -9.62 5.34 3.28
C PHE A 55 -8.50 6.11 3.98
N GLU A 56 -7.47 6.52 3.24
CA GLU A 56 -6.39 7.38 3.74
C GLU A 56 -6.93 8.68 4.34
N ALA A 57 -7.73 9.41 3.57
CA ALA A 57 -8.32 10.67 4.02
C ALA A 57 -9.17 10.49 5.30
N ALA A 58 -9.88 9.37 5.42
CA ALA A 58 -10.69 9.07 6.59
C ALA A 58 -9.84 8.72 7.83
N ILE A 59 -8.72 8.00 7.65
CA ILE A 59 -7.74 7.72 8.72
C ILE A 59 -7.10 9.02 9.20
N LEU A 60 -6.60 9.85 8.27
CA LEU A 60 -5.93 11.11 8.60
C LEU A 60 -6.87 12.16 9.25
N ALA A 61 -8.16 12.06 8.96
CA ALA A 61 -9.20 12.93 9.55
C ALA A 61 -9.81 12.37 10.84
N ASP A 62 -9.27 11.28 11.39
CA ASP A 62 -9.76 10.61 12.60
C ASP A 62 -11.23 10.14 12.51
N ARG A 63 -11.75 9.89 11.29
CA ARG A 63 -13.14 9.49 11.04
C ARG A 63 -13.39 7.99 11.19
N LEU A 64 -12.37 7.16 11.02
CA LEU A 64 -12.49 5.70 11.16
C LEU A 64 -12.08 5.22 12.54
N ILE A 65 -11.01 5.79 13.07
CA ILE A 65 -10.45 5.47 14.39
C ILE A 65 -10.01 6.77 15.05
N LYS A 66 -10.09 6.84 16.36
CA LYS A 66 -9.62 7.99 17.13
C LYS A 66 -8.11 8.16 16.98
N ARG A 67 -7.64 9.40 17.00
CA ARG A 67 -6.20 9.72 16.88
C ARG A 67 -5.33 8.92 17.85
N ALA A 68 -5.74 8.81 19.11
CA ALA A 68 -4.99 8.04 20.09
C ALA A 68 -4.84 6.56 19.71
N THR A 69 -5.90 5.94 19.19
CA THR A 69 -5.86 4.54 18.70
C THR A 69 -4.99 4.44 17.47
N ARG A 70 -5.09 5.38 16.54
CA ARG A 70 -4.26 5.43 15.34
C ARG A 70 -2.77 5.52 15.69
N GLU A 71 -2.40 6.42 16.60
CA GLU A 71 -1.00 6.56 17.04
C GLU A 71 -0.50 5.29 17.74
N LEU A 72 -1.35 4.63 18.53
CA LEU A 72 -1.02 3.34 19.12
C LEU A 72 -0.77 2.28 18.03
N MET A 73 -1.62 2.21 17.01
CA MET A 73 -1.44 1.28 15.88
C MET A 73 -0.16 1.55 15.09
N TRP A 74 0.30 2.79 15.04
CA TRP A 74 1.53 3.22 14.35
C TRP A 74 2.75 3.28 15.27
N THR A 75 2.65 2.80 16.49
CA THR A 75 3.78 2.68 17.41
C THR A 75 4.41 1.30 17.23
N VAL A 76 5.67 1.29 16.82
CA VAL A 76 6.44 0.05 16.69
C VAL A 76 6.76 -0.48 18.09
N PRO A 77 6.34 -1.71 18.42
CA PRO A 77 6.67 -2.29 19.72
C PRO A 77 8.17 -2.52 19.83
N GLN A 78 8.72 -2.22 21.00
CA GLN A 78 10.12 -2.55 21.30
C GLN A 78 10.22 -4.05 21.59
N PRO A 79 11.05 -4.79 20.87
CA PRO A 79 11.23 -6.22 21.15
C PRO A 79 11.93 -6.38 22.50
N THR A 80 11.48 -7.34 23.28
CA THR A 80 12.17 -7.76 24.52
C THR A 80 13.48 -8.48 24.21
N GLU A 81 13.53 -9.13 23.04
CA GLU A 81 14.70 -9.82 22.50
C GLU A 81 14.70 -9.71 20.97
N GLY A 82 15.88 -9.74 20.36
CA GLY A 82 16.04 -9.76 18.91
C GLY A 82 16.29 -8.40 18.27
N LYS A 83 16.13 -8.32 16.94
CA LYS A 83 16.39 -7.10 16.18
C LYS A 83 15.18 -6.17 16.21
N PRO A 84 15.39 -4.84 16.22
CA PRO A 84 14.32 -3.88 16.07
C PRO A 84 13.46 -4.18 14.83
N SER A 85 12.14 -4.10 14.99
CA SER A 85 11.19 -4.21 13.91
C SER A 85 10.84 -2.81 13.38
N HIS A 86 10.39 -2.73 12.15
CA HIS A 86 9.73 -1.54 11.59
C HIS A 86 8.22 -1.78 11.40
N TYR A 87 7.70 -2.86 11.96
CA TYR A 87 6.32 -3.27 11.80
C TYR A 87 5.53 -3.07 13.10
N ALA A 88 4.49 -2.28 12.99
CA ALA A 88 3.54 -2.00 14.06
C ALA A 88 2.27 -2.87 13.90
N LEU A 89 1.11 -2.44 14.37
CA LEU A 89 -0.13 -3.18 14.25
C LEU A 89 -0.72 -3.07 12.83
N GLY A 90 -0.21 -3.90 11.92
CA GLY A 90 -0.64 -3.92 10.51
C GLY A 90 -0.02 -2.82 9.64
N TRP A 91 1.03 -2.13 10.11
CA TRP A 91 1.65 -1.02 9.42
C TRP A 91 3.17 -1.10 9.48
N PHE A 92 3.82 -0.85 8.36
CA PHE A 92 5.23 -0.48 8.36
C PHE A 92 5.37 0.99 8.77
N VAL A 93 6.29 1.26 9.69
CA VAL A 93 6.60 2.62 10.13
C VAL A 93 8.08 2.86 9.92
N ALA A 94 8.42 3.89 9.17
CA ALA A 94 9.79 4.22 8.82
C ALA A 94 9.99 5.73 8.75
N GLU A 95 11.23 6.15 8.65
CA GLU A 95 11.58 7.50 8.25
C GLU A 95 12.05 7.49 6.80
N LYS A 96 11.45 8.32 5.96
CA LYS A 96 11.83 8.53 4.56
C LYS A 96 11.87 10.02 4.28
N PHE A 97 12.93 10.49 3.63
CA PHE A 97 13.08 11.91 3.30
C PHE A 97 13.02 12.85 4.52
N GLY A 98 13.47 12.38 5.70
CA GLY A 98 13.35 13.12 6.96
C GLY A 98 11.92 13.23 7.50
N LEU A 99 10.98 12.44 6.98
CA LEU A 99 9.57 12.44 7.39
C LEU A 99 9.16 11.05 7.89
N ARG A 100 8.36 11.02 8.95
CA ARG A 100 7.72 9.78 9.37
C ARG A 100 6.77 9.31 8.28
N THR A 101 6.94 8.05 7.88
CA THR A 101 6.06 7.37 6.90
C THR A 101 5.39 6.18 7.53
N VAL A 102 4.14 5.95 7.16
CA VAL A 102 3.33 4.83 7.61
C VAL A 102 2.67 4.22 6.39
N GLY A 103 2.72 2.90 6.25
CA GLY A 103 2.15 2.28 5.06
C GLY A 103 2.18 0.77 5.10
N HIS A 104 1.80 0.19 4.00
CA HIS A 104 1.94 -1.24 3.74
C HIS A 104 2.11 -1.51 2.26
N THR A 105 2.79 -2.59 1.94
CA THR A 105 2.87 -3.12 0.57
C THR A 105 2.09 -4.41 0.47
N GLY A 106 1.69 -4.77 -0.72
CA GLY A 106 1.04 -6.03 -1.00
C GLY A 106 1.54 -6.63 -2.30
N GLY A 107 1.76 -7.94 -2.30
CA GLY A 107 2.14 -8.68 -3.48
C GLY A 107 1.44 -10.02 -3.54
N GLN A 108 0.87 -10.32 -4.69
CA GLN A 108 0.30 -11.60 -5.03
C GLN A 108 0.59 -11.90 -6.50
N GLN A 109 0.25 -13.11 -6.94
CA GLN A 109 0.34 -13.46 -8.35
C GLN A 109 -0.42 -12.45 -9.22
N GLY A 110 0.32 -11.75 -10.08
CA GLY A 110 -0.21 -10.77 -11.02
C GLY A 110 -0.59 -9.42 -10.41
N THR A 111 -0.21 -9.15 -9.15
CA THR A 111 -0.45 -7.84 -8.52
C THR A 111 0.71 -7.40 -7.65
N ASP A 112 0.94 -6.10 -7.61
CA ASP A 112 1.87 -5.44 -6.71
C ASP A 112 1.23 -4.12 -6.25
N THR A 113 1.27 -3.82 -4.96
CA THR A 113 0.58 -2.65 -4.41
C THR A 113 1.42 -1.95 -3.36
N ALA A 114 1.27 -0.65 -3.24
CA ALA A 114 1.84 0.14 -2.17
C ALA A 114 0.84 1.19 -1.68
N PHE A 115 0.81 1.36 -0.38
CA PHE A 115 0.05 2.37 0.33
C PHE A 115 0.98 3.07 1.31
N LEU A 116 1.25 4.35 1.10
CA LEU A 116 2.24 5.12 1.85
C LEU A 116 1.64 6.46 2.28
N ILE A 117 1.69 6.73 3.57
CA ILE A 117 1.15 7.95 4.21
C ILE A 117 2.30 8.71 4.88
N VAL A 118 2.26 10.04 4.80
CA VAL A 118 3.06 10.98 5.60
C VAL A 118 2.11 11.75 6.51
N PRO A 119 1.90 11.29 7.76
CA PRO A 119 0.88 11.85 8.64
C PRO A 119 1.05 13.35 8.91
N ASP A 120 2.29 13.80 9.12
CA ASP A 120 2.63 15.19 9.43
C ASP A 120 2.35 16.15 8.27
N ARG A 121 2.30 15.63 7.06
CA ARG A 121 1.97 16.38 5.84
C ARG A 121 0.54 16.17 5.38
N ARG A 122 -0.20 15.29 6.04
CA ARG A 122 -1.57 14.89 5.66
C ARG A 122 -1.67 14.50 4.19
N ALA A 123 -0.66 13.78 3.71
CA ALA A 123 -0.52 13.35 2.34
C ALA A 123 -0.14 11.89 2.27
N GLY A 124 -0.49 11.23 1.18
CA GLY A 124 -0.07 9.88 0.91
C GLY A 124 -0.25 9.50 -0.55
N VAL A 125 0.15 8.31 -0.86
CA VAL A 125 0.13 7.75 -2.20
C VAL A 125 -0.36 6.31 -2.15
N VAL A 126 -1.24 5.99 -3.05
CA VAL A 126 -1.68 4.61 -3.32
C VAL A 126 -1.25 4.22 -4.72
N VAL A 127 -0.59 3.11 -4.86
CA VAL A 127 -0.25 2.49 -6.14
C VAL A 127 -0.82 1.09 -6.19
N LEU A 128 -1.68 0.82 -7.16
CA LEU A 128 -2.24 -0.49 -7.42
C LEU A 128 -1.84 -0.93 -8.84
N ALA A 129 -1.04 -1.96 -8.94
CA ALA A 129 -0.62 -2.54 -10.21
C ALA A 129 -1.23 -3.94 -10.40
N ASN A 130 -1.72 -4.20 -11.59
CA ASN A 130 -2.20 -5.52 -12.02
C ASN A 130 -1.12 -6.33 -12.74
N LEU A 131 0.13 -6.08 -12.40
CA LEU A 131 1.33 -6.79 -12.84
C LEU A 131 2.20 -7.03 -11.60
N ASP A 132 2.65 -8.25 -11.38
CA ASP A 132 3.58 -8.55 -10.29
C ASP A 132 4.99 -8.00 -10.55
N SER A 133 5.78 -7.87 -9.47
CA SER A 133 7.19 -7.45 -9.53
C SER A 133 7.42 -6.06 -10.15
N VAL A 134 6.48 -5.13 -9.97
CA VAL A 134 6.56 -3.75 -10.48
C VAL A 134 7.39 -2.84 -9.56
N ASN A 135 7.62 -3.23 -8.30
CA ASN A 135 8.21 -2.37 -7.27
C ASN A 135 7.38 -1.09 -7.03
N THR A 136 6.10 -1.30 -6.75
CA THR A 136 5.14 -0.23 -6.47
C THR A 136 5.54 0.64 -5.27
N ASN A 137 6.31 0.08 -4.31
CA ASN A 137 6.82 0.86 -3.19
C ASN A 137 7.76 1.98 -3.66
N ARG A 138 8.71 1.68 -4.56
CA ARG A 138 9.58 2.70 -5.13
C ARG A 138 8.79 3.74 -5.92
N LEU A 139 7.81 3.30 -6.71
CA LEU A 139 6.96 4.21 -7.45
C LEU A 139 6.16 5.13 -6.52
N ALA A 140 5.61 4.61 -5.42
CA ALA A 140 4.91 5.40 -4.42
C ALA A 140 5.85 6.45 -3.76
N GLU A 141 7.10 6.08 -3.48
CA GLU A 141 8.10 7.01 -2.94
C GLU A 141 8.42 8.14 -3.91
N GLU A 142 8.61 7.85 -5.19
CA GLU A 142 8.89 8.89 -6.21
C GLU A 142 7.68 9.82 -6.42
N ILE A 143 6.46 9.27 -6.45
CA ILE A 143 5.24 10.07 -6.51
C ILE A 143 5.12 10.95 -5.25
N LEU A 144 5.43 10.40 -4.08
CA LEU A 144 5.36 11.14 -2.82
C LEU A 144 6.33 12.33 -2.81
N LYS A 145 7.54 12.18 -3.33
CA LYS A 145 8.49 13.30 -3.49
C LYS A 145 7.87 14.44 -4.31
N ILE A 146 7.21 14.10 -5.42
CA ILE A 146 6.54 15.08 -6.29
C ILE A 146 5.39 15.77 -5.52
N VAL A 147 4.52 15.00 -4.89
CA VAL A 147 3.36 15.52 -4.13
C VAL A 147 3.78 16.45 -3.00
N LEU A 148 4.89 16.15 -2.36
CA LEU A 148 5.42 16.94 -1.23
C LEU A 148 6.40 18.03 -1.66
N ASN A 149 6.66 18.20 -2.96
CA ASN A 149 7.67 19.13 -3.50
C ASN A 149 9.07 18.92 -2.90
N LEU A 150 9.43 17.65 -2.64
CA LEU A 150 10.73 17.27 -2.13
C LEU A 150 11.72 17.18 -3.32
N HIS A 151 12.20 18.32 -3.78
CA HIS A 151 13.27 18.35 -4.79
C HIS A 151 14.56 17.84 -4.15
N GLU A 152 15.30 16.99 -4.84
CA GLU A 152 16.69 16.72 -4.47
C GLU A 152 17.42 18.05 -4.43
N ALA A 153 18.02 18.38 -3.29
CA ALA A 153 18.93 19.51 -3.24
C ALA A 153 20.01 19.25 -4.29
N ALA A 154 20.17 20.19 -5.22
CA ALA A 154 21.22 20.10 -6.24
C ALA A 154 22.55 19.75 -5.54
N PRO A 155 23.36 18.84 -6.10
CA PRO A 155 24.63 18.50 -5.49
C PRO A 155 25.41 19.81 -5.27
N LYS A 156 25.83 20.04 -4.03
CA LYS A 156 26.72 21.15 -3.73
C LYS A 156 28.04 20.87 -4.46
N ASN A 157 28.31 21.63 -5.51
CA ASN A 157 29.61 21.66 -6.18
C ASN A 157 30.71 22.05 -5.19
#